data_e3f7a3a95adbc288ddc5238f35d59a5b
#
_entry.id   e3f7a3a95adbc288ddc5238f35d59a5b
#
_cell.length_a   1.000
_cell.length_b   1.000
_cell.length_c   1.000
_cell.angle_alpha   90.00
_cell.angle_beta   90.00
_cell.angle_gamma   90.00
#
_symmetry.space_group_name_H-M   'P 1'
#
loop_
_entity.id
_entity.type
_entity.pdbx_description
1 polymer ?
#
loop_
_entity_poly.entity_id
_entity_poly.type
_entity_poly.pdbx_seq_one_letter_code
_entity_poly.pdbx_strand_id
1 'polypeptide(L)'
;AHAGLDYYNHNLDTDPERYNDIIHTRQHEDRMDTLGKVRGAGLKVCCGGIVGMNESRPERAGLIASLANLDPQPESVPINQLVKVAGTPLAEAEDLDWTEFVRTIAVARITMPQSYVRLSAGRANMPEAMQAMCFLAGANSIFYGDKLLTTENPEEDGDRMLMNKLDLRPLQHQPQA
;
A
#
# COMPACT_ATOMS: atom_id res chain seq x y z
N ALA A 1 -3.96 14.75 -16.28
CA ALA A 1 -3.87 16.13 -15.85
C ALA A 1 -4.93 17.02 -16.53
N HIS A 2 -4.90 17.23 -17.84
CA HIS A 2 -5.87 18.16 -18.51
C HIS A 2 -7.35 17.79 -18.32
N ALA A 3 -7.67 16.53 -18.09
CA ALA A 3 -9.04 16.06 -17.82
C ALA A 3 -9.41 16.07 -16.32
N GLY A 4 -8.58 16.69 -15.45
CA GLY A 4 -8.83 16.78 -14.01
C GLY A 4 -8.41 15.57 -13.19
N LEU A 5 -7.53 14.69 -13.71
CA LEU A 5 -6.97 13.60 -12.93
C LEU A 5 -5.91 14.14 -11.96
N ASP A 6 -6.01 13.83 -10.67
CA ASP A 6 -5.06 14.23 -9.63
C ASP A 6 -4.00 13.17 -9.35
N TYR A 7 -4.41 11.90 -9.30
CA TYR A 7 -3.57 10.76 -8.93
C TYR A 7 -3.59 9.66 -9.97
N TYR A 8 -2.45 9.02 -10.15
CA TYR A 8 -2.33 7.78 -10.90
C TYR A 8 -1.83 6.66 -9.99
N ASN A 9 -2.55 5.54 -9.94
CA ASN A 9 -2.15 4.38 -9.16
C ASN A 9 -1.33 3.42 -10.04
N HIS A 10 -0.10 3.13 -9.60
CA HIS A 10 0.77 2.17 -10.26
C HIS A 10 1.78 1.59 -9.27
N ASN A 11 1.49 0.41 -8.73
CA ASN A 11 2.31 -0.22 -7.71
C ASN A 11 3.60 -0.81 -8.31
N LEU A 12 4.66 -0.90 -7.50
CA LEU A 12 5.85 -1.71 -7.80
C LEU A 12 5.62 -3.19 -7.50
N ASP A 13 4.63 -3.50 -6.70
CA ASP A 13 4.16 -4.81 -6.26
C ASP A 13 5.13 -5.54 -5.33
N THR A 14 6.41 -5.72 -5.68
CA THR A 14 7.40 -6.43 -4.87
C THR A 14 8.82 -5.86 -5.06
N ASP A 15 9.82 -6.48 -4.44
CA ASP A 15 11.24 -6.19 -4.60
C ASP A 15 11.66 -6.31 -6.08
N PRO A 16 12.50 -5.40 -6.62
CA PRO A 16 13.02 -5.49 -7.98
C PRO A 16 13.70 -6.82 -8.30
N GLU A 17 14.49 -7.36 -7.36
CA GLU A 17 15.24 -8.62 -7.57
C GLU A 17 14.31 -9.83 -7.65
N ARG A 18 13.16 -9.76 -6.96
CA ARG A 18 12.13 -10.81 -6.94
C ARG A 18 11.04 -10.62 -8.00
N TYR A 19 10.99 -9.45 -8.63
CA TYR A 19 9.86 -9.07 -9.49
C TYR A 19 9.53 -10.14 -10.55
N ASN A 20 10.54 -10.66 -11.22
CA ASN A 20 10.39 -11.64 -12.31
C ASN A 20 9.97 -13.03 -11.85
N ASP A 21 10.11 -13.36 -10.56
CA ASP A 21 9.62 -14.62 -9.99
C ASP A 21 8.10 -14.60 -9.80
N ILE A 22 7.51 -13.42 -9.69
CA ILE A 22 6.07 -13.21 -9.42
C ILE A 22 5.34 -12.73 -10.68
N ILE A 23 5.93 -11.78 -11.41
CA ILE A 23 5.28 -11.12 -12.54
C ILE A 23 6.04 -11.44 -13.84
N HIS A 24 5.40 -12.16 -14.75
CA HIS A 24 6.00 -12.62 -15.99
C HIS A 24 5.55 -11.84 -17.23
N THR A 25 4.61 -10.89 -17.08
CA THR A 25 3.98 -10.15 -18.18
C THR A 25 4.70 -8.85 -18.51
N ARG A 26 5.60 -8.38 -17.65
CA ARG A 26 6.38 -7.14 -17.79
C ARG A 26 7.58 -7.17 -16.83
N GLN A 27 8.51 -6.25 -17.03
CA GLN A 27 9.67 -6.07 -16.16
C GLN A 27 9.40 -4.99 -15.10
N HIS A 28 10.20 -4.97 -14.03
CA HIS A 28 10.14 -3.93 -13.01
C HIS A 28 10.42 -2.54 -13.59
N GLU A 29 11.34 -2.46 -14.54
CA GLU A 29 11.73 -1.23 -15.25
C GLU A 29 10.54 -0.61 -16.00
N ASP A 30 9.62 -1.42 -16.54
CA ASP A 30 8.40 -0.92 -17.18
C ASP A 30 7.50 -0.15 -16.20
N ARG A 31 7.51 -0.59 -14.92
CA ARG A 31 6.80 0.11 -13.84
C ARG A 31 7.45 1.45 -13.56
N MET A 32 8.77 1.46 -13.42
CA MET A 32 9.57 2.67 -13.18
C MET A 32 9.40 3.69 -14.29
N ASP A 33 9.46 3.24 -15.55
CA ASP A 33 9.24 4.09 -16.73
C ASP A 33 7.82 4.71 -16.75
N THR A 34 6.82 3.90 -16.38
CA THR A 34 5.44 4.40 -16.27
C THR A 34 5.32 5.48 -15.20
N LEU A 35 5.93 5.29 -14.01
CA LEU A 35 5.93 6.28 -12.94
C LEU A 35 6.62 7.57 -13.37
N GLY A 36 7.74 7.48 -14.10
CA GLY A 36 8.43 8.64 -14.68
C GLY A 36 7.53 9.42 -15.64
N LYS A 37 6.80 8.74 -16.53
CA LYS A 37 5.83 9.36 -17.43
C LYS A 37 4.68 10.03 -16.71
N VAL A 38 4.17 9.41 -15.64
CA VAL A 38 3.11 9.96 -14.79
C VAL A 38 3.58 11.28 -14.13
N ARG A 39 4.79 11.27 -13.58
CA ARG A 39 5.43 12.48 -13.00
C ARG A 39 5.63 13.57 -14.06
N GLY A 40 6.13 13.20 -15.23
CA GLY A 40 6.29 14.13 -16.37
C GLY A 40 4.97 14.77 -16.83
N ALA A 41 3.84 14.09 -16.61
CA ALA A 41 2.50 14.63 -16.86
C ALA A 41 1.95 15.52 -15.73
N GLY A 42 2.71 15.73 -14.65
CA GLY A 42 2.30 16.56 -13.50
C GLY A 42 1.28 15.90 -12.58
N LEU A 43 1.14 14.57 -12.62
CA LEU A 43 0.22 13.82 -11.76
C LEU A 43 0.90 13.38 -10.46
N LYS A 44 0.13 13.33 -9.40
CA LYS A 44 0.54 12.68 -8.15
C LYS A 44 0.53 11.16 -8.31
N VAL A 45 1.38 10.48 -7.54
CA VAL A 45 1.55 9.04 -7.62
C VAL A 45 1.02 8.35 -6.36
N CYS A 46 0.20 7.33 -6.58
CA CYS A 46 -0.13 6.33 -5.59
C CYS A 46 0.63 5.05 -5.98
N CYS A 47 1.67 4.70 -5.24
CA CYS A 47 2.56 3.59 -5.57
C CYS A 47 2.97 2.85 -4.30
N GLY A 48 2.74 1.56 -4.27
CA GLY A 48 3.04 0.68 -3.14
C GLY A 48 3.34 -0.74 -3.59
N GLY A 49 3.07 -1.69 -2.72
CA GLY A 49 3.31 -3.10 -3.02
C GLY A 49 2.46 -4.05 -2.20
N ILE A 50 2.74 -5.33 -2.37
CA ILE A 50 2.05 -6.44 -1.73
C ILE A 50 3.05 -7.20 -0.88
N VAL A 51 2.70 -7.50 0.36
CA VAL A 51 3.48 -8.32 1.28
C VAL A 51 2.72 -9.59 1.66
N GLY A 52 3.45 -10.64 2.04
CA GLY A 52 2.87 -11.96 2.29
C GLY A 52 2.87 -12.89 1.06
N MET A 53 3.68 -12.58 0.06
CA MET A 53 3.90 -13.42 -1.13
C MET A 53 5.09 -14.37 -0.96
N ASN A 54 5.34 -14.88 0.26
CA ASN A 54 6.50 -15.68 0.66
C ASN A 54 7.85 -14.93 0.52
N GLU A 55 7.83 -13.62 0.52
CA GLU A 55 9.04 -12.81 0.49
C GLU A 55 9.74 -12.82 1.86
N SER A 56 11.06 -12.76 1.84
CA SER A 56 11.89 -12.57 3.02
C SER A 56 11.85 -11.13 3.54
N ARG A 57 12.38 -10.92 4.75
CA ARG A 57 12.51 -9.56 5.31
C ARG A 57 13.43 -8.65 4.47
N PRO A 58 14.59 -9.10 3.94
CA PRO A 58 15.38 -8.31 3.00
C PRO A 58 14.59 -7.88 1.75
N GLU A 59 13.82 -8.78 1.14
CA GLU A 59 13.01 -8.46 -0.03
C GLU A 59 11.90 -7.45 0.31
N ARG A 60 11.26 -7.53 1.49
CA ARG A 60 10.34 -6.45 1.93
C ARG A 60 11.06 -5.12 2.11
N ALA A 61 12.28 -5.14 2.64
CA ALA A 61 13.09 -3.92 2.75
C ALA A 61 13.47 -3.37 1.37
N GLY A 62 13.77 -4.22 0.39
CA GLY A 62 14.05 -3.85 -1.00
C GLY A 62 12.86 -3.15 -1.66
N LEU A 63 11.64 -3.66 -1.48
CA LEU A 63 10.42 -2.98 -1.93
C LEU A 63 10.30 -1.58 -1.33
N ILE A 64 10.45 -1.45 0.00
CA ILE A 64 10.35 -0.14 0.66
C ILE A 64 11.47 0.80 0.22
N ALA A 65 12.70 0.30 0.05
CA ALA A 65 13.81 1.08 -0.45
C ALA A 65 13.56 1.60 -1.87
N SER A 66 12.99 0.77 -2.75
CA SER A 66 12.63 1.17 -4.10
C SER A 66 11.60 2.30 -4.11
N LEU A 67 10.57 2.21 -3.25
CA LEU A 67 9.56 3.27 -3.10
C LEU A 67 10.16 4.56 -2.53
N ALA A 68 10.99 4.44 -1.50
CA ALA A 68 11.60 5.58 -0.82
C ALA A 68 12.63 6.33 -1.67
N ASN A 69 13.25 5.63 -2.63
CA ASN A 69 14.23 6.22 -3.56
C ASN A 69 13.61 6.84 -4.82
N LEU A 70 12.28 6.77 -4.97
CA LEU A 70 11.61 7.55 -6.02
C LEU A 70 11.76 9.05 -5.74
N ASP A 71 12.08 9.84 -6.75
CA ASP A 71 12.21 11.29 -6.65
C ASP A 71 11.25 12.00 -7.63
N PRO A 72 10.23 12.71 -7.11
CA PRO A 72 9.81 12.77 -5.70
C PRO A 72 9.21 11.45 -5.20
N GLN A 73 9.26 11.25 -3.87
CA GLN A 73 8.59 10.09 -3.23
C GLN A 73 7.09 10.06 -3.56
N PRO A 74 6.45 8.88 -3.58
CA PRO A 74 5.01 8.78 -3.83
C PRO A 74 4.22 9.55 -2.77
N GLU A 75 3.19 10.29 -3.16
CA GLU A 75 2.29 10.95 -2.22
C GLU A 75 1.47 9.95 -1.41
N SER A 76 1.17 8.79 -1.99
CA SER A 76 0.40 7.71 -1.35
C SER A 76 1.10 6.37 -1.56
N VAL A 77 1.30 5.64 -0.46
CA VAL A 77 2.00 4.34 -0.43
C VAL A 77 1.08 3.28 0.18
N PRO A 78 0.27 2.60 -0.64
CA PRO A 78 -0.54 1.49 -0.17
C PRO A 78 0.34 0.26 0.13
N ILE A 79 0.25 -0.24 1.35
CA ILE A 79 0.80 -1.54 1.75
C ILE A 79 -0.36 -2.52 1.78
N ASN A 80 -0.32 -3.46 0.83
CA ASN A 80 -1.33 -4.49 0.68
C ASN A 80 -0.85 -5.78 1.37
N GLN A 81 -1.72 -6.45 2.09
CA GLN A 81 -1.51 -7.84 2.47
C GLN A 81 -2.06 -8.74 1.38
N LEU A 82 -1.32 -9.78 1.01
CA LEU A 82 -1.80 -10.76 0.04
C LEU A 82 -3.16 -11.32 0.46
N VAL A 83 -4.13 -11.24 -0.43
CA VAL A 83 -5.41 -11.97 -0.32
C VAL A 83 -5.28 -13.21 -1.17
N LYS A 84 -5.20 -14.36 -0.50
CA LYS A 84 -5.03 -15.65 -1.19
C LYS A 84 -6.32 -16.02 -1.93
N VAL A 85 -6.19 -16.38 -3.20
CA VAL A 85 -7.32 -16.77 -4.04
C VAL A 85 -7.07 -18.18 -4.53
N ALA A 86 -8.02 -19.09 -4.32
CA ALA A 86 -7.94 -20.47 -4.77
C ALA A 86 -7.68 -20.55 -6.29
N GLY A 87 -6.79 -21.45 -6.69
CA GLY A 87 -6.42 -21.63 -8.10
C GLY A 87 -5.38 -20.65 -8.63
N THR A 88 -4.87 -19.74 -7.80
CA THR A 88 -3.74 -18.87 -8.17
C THR A 88 -2.40 -19.45 -7.68
N PRO A 89 -1.25 -19.06 -8.26
CA PRO A 89 0.07 -19.56 -7.83
C PRO A 89 0.40 -19.28 -6.36
N LEU A 90 -0.19 -18.24 -5.76
CA LEU A 90 0.03 -17.85 -4.38
C LEU A 90 -1.11 -18.29 -3.42
N ALA A 91 -1.99 -19.18 -3.86
CA ALA A 91 -3.09 -19.67 -3.02
C ALA A 91 -2.60 -20.34 -1.71
N GLU A 92 -1.46 -21.01 -1.79
CA GLU A 92 -0.84 -21.76 -0.68
C GLU A 92 0.36 -21.00 -0.06
N ALA A 93 0.48 -19.70 -0.32
CA ALA A 93 1.52 -18.89 0.31
C ALA A 93 1.41 -18.96 1.85
N GLU A 94 2.51 -18.92 2.56
CA GLU A 94 2.50 -18.86 4.02
C GLU A 94 1.85 -17.56 4.51
N ASP A 95 1.20 -17.62 5.67
CA ASP A 95 0.67 -16.40 6.28
C ASP A 95 1.81 -15.54 6.79
N LEU A 96 1.81 -14.27 6.39
CA LEU A 96 2.76 -13.31 6.93
C LEU A 96 2.47 -13.08 8.41
N ASP A 97 3.50 -13.21 9.25
CA ASP A 97 3.40 -12.81 10.65
C ASP A 97 2.95 -11.34 10.73
N TRP A 98 1.90 -11.08 11.47
CA TRP A 98 1.32 -9.74 11.59
C TRP A 98 2.31 -8.70 12.14
N THR A 99 3.28 -9.11 12.95
CA THR A 99 4.33 -8.20 13.44
C THR A 99 5.27 -7.75 12.32
N GLU A 100 5.49 -8.60 11.31
CA GLU A 100 6.26 -8.25 10.11
C GLU A 100 5.49 -7.24 9.24
N PHE A 101 4.16 -7.37 9.15
CA PHE A 101 3.33 -6.37 8.49
C PHE A 101 3.42 -5.00 9.19
N VAL A 102 3.24 -4.97 10.51
CA VAL A 102 3.38 -3.74 11.33
C VAL A 102 4.77 -3.14 11.18
N ARG A 103 5.83 -3.97 11.19
CA ARG A 103 7.21 -3.53 10.95
C ARG A 103 7.36 -2.87 9.57
N THR A 104 6.76 -3.45 8.54
CA THR A 104 6.78 -2.87 7.19
C THR A 104 6.14 -1.49 7.17
N ILE A 105 5.00 -1.31 7.84
CA ILE A 105 4.36 0.02 8.01
C ILE A 105 5.30 1.00 8.69
N ALA A 106 5.96 0.59 9.80
CA ALA A 106 6.88 1.45 10.54
C ALA A 106 8.06 1.91 9.67
N VAL A 107 8.67 0.97 8.93
CA VAL A 107 9.79 1.28 8.03
C VAL A 107 9.33 2.20 6.90
N ALA A 108 8.18 1.94 6.28
CA ALA A 108 7.61 2.81 5.26
C ALA A 108 7.39 4.24 5.78
N ARG A 109 6.87 4.40 7.02
CA ARG A 109 6.69 5.72 7.64
C ARG A 109 8.00 6.44 7.88
N ILE A 110 9.04 5.74 8.38
CA ILE A 110 10.35 6.34 8.68
C ILE A 110 11.04 6.80 7.39
N THR A 111 10.98 5.99 6.35
CA THR A 111 11.69 6.25 5.08
C THR A 111 10.92 7.21 4.16
N MET A 112 9.59 7.31 4.30
CA MET A 112 8.73 8.17 3.50
C MET A 112 7.83 9.04 4.42
N PRO A 113 8.42 9.98 5.17
CA PRO A 113 7.72 10.71 6.24
C PRO A 113 6.59 11.63 5.72
N GLN A 114 6.64 12.05 4.47
CA GLN A 114 5.62 12.92 3.87
C GLN A 114 4.50 12.16 3.15
N SER A 115 4.70 10.86 2.90
CA SER A 115 3.72 10.05 2.17
C SER A 115 2.52 9.67 3.03
N TYR A 116 1.37 9.47 2.41
CA TYR A 116 0.26 8.77 3.03
C TYR A 116 0.54 7.26 3.01
N VAL A 117 1.04 6.71 4.12
CA VAL A 117 1.20 5.26 4.29
C VAL A 117 -0.17 4.66 4.55
N ARG A 118 -0.64 3.84 3.62
CA ARG A 118 -2.03 3.41 3.56
C ARG A 118 -2.19 1.93 3.84
N LEU A 119 -3.09 1.59 4.76
CA LEU A 119 -3.61 0.23 4.87
C LEU A 119 -4.59 0.00 3.71
N SER A 120 -4.36 -1.07 2.95
CA SER A 120 -5.05 -1.33 1.70
C SER A 120 -5.64 -2.75 1.66
N ALA A 121 -5.48 -3.50 0.57
CA ALA A 121 -6.03 -4.85 0.44
C ALA A 121 -5.59 -5.78 1.58
N GLY A 122 -6.46 -6.72 1.94
CA GLY A 122 -6.27 -7.64 3.07
C GLY A 122 -6.76 -7.11 4.41
N ARG A 123 -7.09 -5.81 4.51
CA ARG A 123 -7.50 -5.16 5.75
C ARG A 123 -8.78 -5.75 6.36
N ALA A 124 -9.71 -6.22 5.54
CA ALA A 124 -10.93 -6.89 6.00
C ALA A 124 -10.66 -8.13 6.88
N ASN A 125 -9.53 -8.80 6.64
CA ASN A 125 -9.12 -9.99 7.39
C ASN A 125 -8.20 -9.67 8.58
N MET A 126 -7.82 -8.40 8.77
CA MET A 126 -6.95 -8.00 9.87
C MET A 126 -7.75 -7.83 11.18
N PRO A 127 -7.34 -8.45 12.29
CA PRO A 127 -7.91 -8.16 13.59
C PRO A 127 -7.82 -6.66 13.92
N GLU A 128 -8.79 -6.13 14.65
CA GLU A 128 -8.83 -4.72 15.07
C GLU A 128 -7.54 -4.28 15.77
N ALA A 129 -6.99 -5.15 16.64
CA ALA A 129 -5.73 -4.88 17.33
C ALA A 129 -4.53 -4.72 16.36
N MET A 130 -4.48 -5.49 15.29
CA MET A 130 -3.45 -5.38 14.27
C MET A 130 -3.58 -4.05 13.51
N GLN A 131 -4.80 -3.66 13.14
CA GLN A 131 -5.05 -2.38 12.48
C GLN A 131 -4.65 -1.21 13.39
N ALA A 132 -5.02 -1.26 14.67
CA ALA A 132 -4.61 -0.28 15.68
C ALA A 132 -3.08 -0.16 15.78
N MET A 133 -2.36 -1.29 15.83
CA MET A 133 -0.90 -1.30 15.83
C MET A 133 -0.29 -0.70 14.55
N CYS A 134 -0.92 -0.92 13.40
CA CYS A 134 -0.47 -0.28 12.15
C CYS A 134 -0.60 1.25 12.19
N PHE A 135 -1.69 1.80 12.76
CA PHE A 135 -1.82 3.25 12.96
C PHE A 135 -0.78 3.80 13.93
N LEU A 136 -0.54 3.11 15.06
CA LEU A 136 0.52 3.49 16.00
C LEU A 136 1.92 3.40 15.38
N ALA A 137 2.15 2.44 14.46
CA ALA A 137 3.40 2.29 13.73
C ALA A 137 3.59 3.34 12.61
N GLY A 138 2.54 4.13 12.28
CA GLY A 138 2.65 5.25 11.36
C GLY A 138 1.79 5.17 10.10
N ALA A 139 0.90 4.17 9.95
CA ALA A 139 -0.15 4.26 8.95
C ALA A 139 -1.02 5.48 9.24
N ASN A 140 -1.38 6.26 8.22
CA ASN A 140 -2.18 7.47 8.36
C ASN A 140 -3.23 7.62 7.26
N SER A 141 -3.51 6.55 6.55
CA SER A 141 -4.51 6.52 5.48
C SER A 141 -5.11 5.12 5.35
N ILE A 142 -6.34 5.05 4.92
CA ILE A 142 -7.04 3.82 4.54
C ILE A 142 -7.75 4.03 3.21
N PHE A 143 -8.11 2.94 2.53
CA PHE A 143 -9.19 3.00 1.56
C PHE A 143 -10.52 2.91 2.31
N TYR A 144 -11.39 3.86 2.06
CA TYR A 144 -12.71 3.97 2.67
C TYR A 144 -13.79 3.49 1.68
N GLY A 145 -14.84 2.87 2.20
CA GLY A 145 -15.94 2.33 1.39
C GLY A 145 -16.00 0.80 1.41
N ASP A 146 -17.10 0.24 0.89
CA ASP A 146 -17.43 -1.19 1.06
C ASP A 146 -16.54 -2.13 0.26
N LYS A 147 -16.01 -1.68 -0.87
CA LYS A 147 -15.22 -2.52 -1.78
C LYS A 147 -13.98 -1.82 -2.32
N LEU A 148 -12.89 -2.58 -2.44
CA LEU A 148 -11.79 -2.30 -3.35
C LEU A 148 -12.12 -2.92 -4.72
N LEU A 149 -11.29 -2.65 -5.73
CA LEU A 149 -11.54 -3.12 -7.11
C LEU A 149 -11.73 -4.64 -7.21
N THR A 150 -10.99 -5.42 -6.41
CA THR A 150 -10.95 -6.89 -6.50
C THR A 150 -11.19 -7.61 -5.18
N THR A 151 -11.26 -6.90 -4.06
CA THR A 151 -11.41 -7.48 -2.72
C THR A 151 -12.42 -6.69 -1.89
N GLU A 152 -12.99 -7.35 -0.90
CA GLU A 152 -13.80 -6.67 0.10
C GLU A 152 -12.96 -5.73 0.96
N ASN A 153 -13.59 -4.72 1.50
CA ASN A 153 -13.03 -3.75 2.44
C ASN A 153 -13.90 -3.73 3.70
N PRO A 154 -13.39 -3.38 4.89
CA PRO A 154 -14.25 -3.15 6.04
C PRO A 154 -15.36 -2.14 5.73
N GLU A 155 -16.56 -2.43 6.21
CA GLU A 155 -17.68 -1.51 6.03
C GLU A 155 -17.40 -0.15 6.69
N GLU A 156 -18.03 0.92 6.18
CA GLU A 156 -17.85 2.29 6.69
C GLU A 156 -18.08 2.39 8.20
N ASP A 157 -19.06 1.65 8.73
CA ASP A 157 -19.35 1.62 10.17
C ASP A 157 -18.22 0.98 10.97
N GLY A 158 -17.57 -0.06 10.46
CA GLY A 158 -16.42 -0.70 11.08
C GLY A 158 -15.23 0.28 11.16
N ASP A 159 -14.96 1.00 10.09
CA ASP A 159 -13.91 2.01 10.06
C ASP A 159 -14.18 3.16 11.02
N ARG A 160 -15.41 3.65 11.06
CA ARG A 160 -15.81 4.72 11.99
C ARG A 160 -15.68 4.28 13.45
N MET A 161 -16.08 3.05 13.78
CA MET A 161 -15.93 2.51 15.14
C MET A 161 -14.46 2.38 15.54
N LEU A 162 -13.60 1.86 14.66
CA LEU A 162 -12.16 1.74 14.89
C LEU A 162 -11.52 3.12 15.11
N MET A 163 -11.80 4.09 14.23
CA MET A 163 -11.26 5.45 14.36
C MET A 163 -11.68 6.10 15.68
N ASN A 164 -12.95 5.95 16.08
CA ASN A 164 -13.44 6.47 17.36
C ASN A 164 -12.74 5.83 18.56
N LYS A 165 -12.52 4.52 18.56
CA LYS A 165 -11.78 3.81 19.62
C LYS A 165 -10.33 4.29 19.75
N LEU A 166 -9.71 4.67 18.64
CA LEU A 166 -8.33 5.15 18.59
C LEU A 166 -8.21 6.67 18.75
N ASP A 167 -9.31 7.40 18.93
CA ASP A 167 -9.40 8.88 18.92
C ASP A 167 -8.76 9.49 17.67
N LEU A 168 -8.87 8.79 16.53
CA LEU A 168 -8.40 9.27 15.24
C LEU A 168 -9.53 10.01 14.52
N ARG A 169 -9.17 11.10 13.85
CA ARG A 169 -10.12 11.91 13.08
C ARG A 169 -9.65 12.01 11.63
N PRO A 170 -10.55 11.81 10.65
CA PRO A 170 -10.24 12.07 9.26
C PRO A 170 -9.80 13.51 9.06
N LEU A 171 -8.80 13.71 8.22
CA LEU A 171 -8.44 15.06 7.77
C LEU A 171 -9.64 15.67 7.01
N GLN A 172 -10.06 16.86 7.42
CA GLN A 172 -11.06 17.59 6.66
C GLN A 172 -10.43 18.04 5.33
N HIS A 173 -11.11 17.70 4.22
CA HIS A 173 -10.70 18.18 2.91
C HIS A 173 -10.87 19.71 2.90
N GLN A 174 -9.77 20.44 2.87
CA GLN A 174 -9.82 21.87 2.55
C GLN A 174 -9.87 21.97 1.03
N PRO A 175 -10.93 22.52 0.44
CA PRO A 175 -10.95 22.78 -0.99
C PRO A 175 -9.75 23.68 -1.29
N GLN A 176 -8.92 23.29 -2.23
CA GLN A 176 -7.87 24.18 -2.73
C GLN A 176 -8.59 25.38 -3.38
N ALA A 177 -8.30 26.56 -2.87
CA ALA A 177 -8.82 27.84 -3.40
C ALA A 177 -8.22 28.13 -4.79
#